data_750aa4c522697503dbc9a912ba0905dd
#
_entry.id   750aa4c522697503dbc9a912ba0905dd
#
_cell.length_a   1.000
_cell.length_b   1.000
_cell.length_c   1.000
_cell.angle_alpha   90.00
_cell.angle_beta   90.00
_cell.angle_gamma   90.00
#
_symmetry.space_group_name_H-M   'P 1'
#
loop_
_entity.id
_entity.type
_entity.pdbx_description
1 polymer ?
#
loop_
_entity_poly.entity_id
_entity_poly.type
_entity_poly.pdbx_seq_one_letter_code
_entity_poly.pdbx_strand_id
1 'polypeptide(L)'
;VPPRSGVHAYVYESGDTFTGGWKNGRRQGVGVYEERATGNSYEGDWCEDLRHGRGVLTSGAKDFVYDGEWVKDKRTGRGNCVIRGRETYSGLWKDGEFHGRGVHCDARGNVYDGEFVHGQREGVGRWTAKEGMEGTVYIGEWKAGRRCGVGQSTAADGTVYSGEWHDGLFAGEGTLTLPSGERYEGMFRDGEKHGSGSLQTQDGDTLEGEWTKSKPQDGDVRHYTRY
;
A
#
# COMPACT_ATOMS: atom_id res chain seq x y z
N VAL A 1 22.94 27.48 28.44
CA VAL A 1 23.93 26.60 27.77
C VAL A 1 23.52 25.17 28.08
N PRO A 2 23.45 24.28 27.08
CA PRO A 2 23.10 22.88 27.28
C PRO A 2 24.03 22.17 28.28
N PRO A 3 23.50 21.17 29.02
CA PRO A 3 24.28 20.38 29.96
C PRO A 3 25.47 19.68 29.30
N ARG A 4 26.61 19.61 29.94
CA ARG A 4 27.83 19.06 29.31
C ARG A 4 27.75 17.54 29.20
N SER A 5 27.29 16.85 30.25
CA SER A 5 27.10 15.38 30.24
C SER A 5 26.17 14.97 31.40
N GLY A 6 25.58 13.78 31.30
CA GLY A 6 24.66 13.24 32.32
C GLY A 6 23.22 13.24 31.86
N VAL A 7 22.29 13.00 32.77
CA VAL A 7 20.83 13.03 32.51
C VAL A 7 20.27 14.34 33.09
N HIS A 8 19.71 15.18 32.24
CA HIS A 8 19.23 16.51 32.62
C HIS A 8 18.00 16.93 31.83
N ALA A 9 17.17 17.76 32.43
CA ALA A 9 16.17 18.56 31.74
C ALA A 9 16.78 19.88 31.28
N TYR A 10 16.46 20.30 30.07
CA TYR A 10 16.90 21.57 29.49
C TYR A 10 15.77 22.24 28.74
N VAL A 11 15.62 23.55 28.91
CA VAL A 11 14.68 24.39 28.18
C VAL A 11 15.45 25.27 27.23
N TYR A 12 15.13 25.18 25.96
CA TYR A 12 15.73 26.00 24.89
C TYR A 12 15.11 27.43 24.87
N GLU A 13 15.77 28.37 24.23
CA GLU A 13 15.27 29.74 24.08
C GLU A 13 13.93 29.77 23.31
N SER A 14 13.68 28.82 22.42
CA SER A 14 12.40 28.61 21.74
C SER A 14 11.26 28.21 22.67
N GLY A 15 11.60 27.76 23.87
CA GLY A 15 10.68 27.17 24.84
C GLY A 15 10.50 25.66 24.66
N ASP A 16 11.16 25.05 23.71
CA ASP A 16 11.21 23.59 23.57
C ASP A 16 11.90 22.98 24.77
N THR A 17 11.60 21.72 25.05
CA THR A 17 12.22 21.01 26.17
C THR A 17 12.91 19.74 25.71
N PHE A 18 14.00 19.38 26.39
CA PHE A 18 14.60 18.05 26.29
C PHE A 18 14.91 17.53 27.68
N THR A 19 14.44 16.32 27.99
CA THR A 19 14.77 15.61 29.21
C THR A 19 15.40 14.27 28.85
N GLY A 20 16.67 14.09 29.14
CA GLY A 20 17.38 12.88 28.73
C GLY A 20 18.88 12.95 28.89
N GLY A 21 19.56 12.04 28.21
CA GLY A 21 21.00 11.91 28.22
C GLY A 21 21.73 13.00 27.44
N TRP A 22 22.88 13.44 27.94
CA TRP A 22 23.75 14.43 27.34
C TRP A 22 25.19 13.94 27.30
N LYS A 23 25.90 14.20 26.22
CA LYS A 23 27.33 13.97 26.08
C LYS A 23 27.96 15.09 25.27
N ASN A 24 28.97 15.76 25.84
CA ASN A 24 29.67 16.90 25.20
C ASN A 24 28.72 18.00 24.72
N GLY A 25 27.65 18.30 25.46
CA GLY A 25 26.68 19.33 25.10
C GLY A 25 25.65 18.91 24.02
N ARG A 26 25.65 17.64 23.63
CA ARG A 26 24.70 17.08 22.66
C ARG A 26 23.78 16.05 23.29
N ARG A 27 22.56 15.94 22.79
CA ARG A 27 21.60 14.90 23.18
C ARG A 27 22.18 13.53 22.81
N GLN A 28 22.17 12.61 23.77
CA GLN A 28 22.76 11.29 23.62
C GLN A 28 22.05 10.27 24.51
N GLY A 29 21.85 9.02 24.02
CA GLY A 29 21.10 7.99 24.76
C GLY A 29 19.60 8.26 24.73
N VAL A 30 18.86 7.83 25.75
CA VAL A 30 17.41 7.97 25.79
C VAL A 30 17.00 9.37 26.24
N GLY A 31 15.94 9.91 25.63
CA GLY A 31 15.39 11.21 26.04
C GLY A 31 14.08 11.55 25.37
N VAL A 32 13.38 12.52 25.95
CA VAL A 32 12.13 13.09 25.47
C VAL A 32 12.37 14.53 25.03
N TYR A 33 12.01 14.83 23.81
CA TYR A 33 12.00 16.18 23.25
C TYR A 33 10.55 16.61 22.99
N GLU A 34 10.21 17.81 23.43
CA GLU A 34 8.90 18.41 23.19
C GLU A 34 9.07 19.76 22.52
N GLU A 35 8.44 19.94 21.37
CA GLU A 35 8.43 21.17 20.62
C GLU A 35 7.26 22.05 21.06
N ARG A 36 7.54 23.20 21.68
CA ARG A 36 6.50 24.08 22.23
C ARG A 36 5.57 24.64 21.19
N ALA A 37 6.09 25.02 20.02
CA ALA A 37 5.32 25.71 18.99
C ALA A 37 4.26 24.81 18.36
N THR A 38 4.54 23.55 18.16
CA THR A 38 3.67 22.59 17.47
C THR A 38 3.02 21.58 18.42
N GLY A 39 3.63 21.39 19.62
CA GLY A 39 3.27 20.34 20.55
C GLY A 39 3.73 18.94 20.08
N ASN A 40 4.59 18.85 19.05
CA ASN A 40 5.20 17.59 18.65
C ASN A 40 6.12 17.07 19.75
N SER A 41 6.16 15.76 19.93
CA SER A 41 7.08 15.12 20.87
C SER A 41 7.79 13.94 20.23
N TYR A 42 9.04 13.75 20.65
CA TYR A 42 9.79 12.53 20.33
C TYR A 42 10.34 11.94 21.62
N GLU A 43 10.05 10.67 21.86
CA GLU A 43 10.60 9.87 22.95
C GLU A 43 11.37 8.70 22.39
N GLY A 44 12.66 8.59 22.67
CA GLY A 44 13.48 7.52 22.14
C GLY A 44 14.98 7.77 22.25
N ASP A 45 15.72 7.06 21.41
CA ASP A 45 17.17 7.12 21.38
C ASP A 45 17.67 8.34 20.60
N TRP A 46 18.76 8.92 21.10
CA TRP A 46 19.45 10.06 20.52
C TRP A 46 20.94 9.75 20.33
N CYS A 47 21.48 10.21 19.22
CA CYS A 47 22.91 10.15 18.93
C CYS A 47 23.36 11.47 18.32
N GLU A 48 24.24 12.20 19.02
CA GLU A 48 24.79 13.49 18.57
C GLU A 48 23.71 14.48 18.07
N ASP A 49 22.69 14.72 18.91
CA ASP A 49 21.53 15.58 18.64
C ASP A 49 20.52 15.06 17.62
N LEU A 50 20.75 13.90 17.02
CA LEU A 50 19.85 13.31 16.02
C LEU A 50 19.05 12.13 16.63
N ARG A 51 17.79 11.98 16.23
CA ARG A 51 16.99 10.79 16.55
C ARG A 51 17.67 9.58 15.94
N HIS A 52 17.79 8.53 16.73
CA HIS A 52 18.50 7.31 16.36
C HIS A 52 17.86 6.11 17.06
N GLY A 53 18.29 4.86 16.73
CA GLY A 53 17.80 3.66 17.40
C GLY A 53 16.30 3.52 17.34
N ARG A 54 15.62 3.37 18.48
CA ARG A 54 14.16 3.28 18.57
C ARG A 54 13.55 4.53 19.16
N GLY A 55 12.37 4.90 18.69
CA GLY A 55 11.64 6.01 19.26
C GLY A 55 10.27 6.25 18.66
N VAL A 56 9.47 6.98 19.43
CA VAL A 56 8.10 7.36 19.09
C VAL A 56 8.05 8.85 18.82
N LEU A 57 7.56 9.21 17.63
CA LEU A 57 7.23 10.59 17.25
C LEU A 57 5.72 10.74 17.29
N THR A 58 5.23 11.74 18.01
CA THR A 58 3.82 12.09 18.07
C THR A 58 3.64 13.55 17.64
N SER A 59 2.74 13.82 16.72
CA SER A 59 2.35 15.21 16.38
C SER A 59 1.54 15.84 17.51
N GLY A 60 1.64 17.16 17.69
CA GLY A 60 0.91 17.89 18.70
C GLY A 60 -0.61 17.78 18.56
N ALA A 61 -1.10 17.70 17.35
CA ALA A 61 -2.50 17.42 17.03
C ALA A 61 -2.90 15.95 17.31
N LYS A 62 -1.93 15.08 17.63
CA LYS A 62 -2.10 13.63 17.81
C LYS A 62 -2.72 12.92 16.60
N ASP A 63 -2.61 13.54 15.45
CA ASP A 63 -3.10 13.01 14.18
C ASP A 63 -2.04 12.18 13.42
N PHE A 64 -0.78 12.24 13.89
CA PHE A 64 0.31 11.41 13.40
C PHE A 64 1.12 10.82 14.57
N VAL A 65 1.31 9.52 14.54
CA VAL A 65 2.21 8.80 15.45
C VAL A 65 3.08 7.87 14.63
N TYR A 66 4.38 7.87 14.89
CA TYR A 66 5.30 6.86 14.36
C TYR A 66 6.03 6.21 15.51
N ASP A 67 6.03 4.90 15.58
CA ASP A 67 6.78 4.06 16.52
C ASP A 67 7.68 3.11 15.71
N GLY A 68 8.97 3.28 15.81
CA GLY A 68 9.89 2.49 15.01
C GLY A 68 11.36 2.88 15.10
N GLU A 69 12.11 2.44 14.12
CA GLU A 69 13.55 2.62 14.03
C GLU A 69 13.93 3.94 13.35
N TRP A 70 15.02 4.54 13.81
CA TRP A 70 15.53 5.82 13.35
C TRP A 70 17.03 5.76 13.08
N VAL A 71 17.46 6.39 12.02
CA VAL A 71 18.89 6.65 11.73
C VAL A 71 19.04 8.09 11.27
N LYS A 72 19.76 8.92 12.04
CA LYS A 72 20.06 10.32 11.72
C LYS A 72 18.80 11.09 11.30
N ASP A 73 17.80 11.14 12.20
CA ASP A 73 16.50 11.80 12.02
C ASP A 73 15.57 11.20 10.95
N LYS A 74 15.96 10.12 10.28
CA LYS A 74 15.14 9.46 9.26
C LYS A 74 14.54 8.17 9.81
N ARG A 75 13.24 7.95 9.56
CA ARG A 75 12.57 6.68 9.81
C ARG A 75 13.21 5.61 8.92
N THR A 76 13.54 4.47 9.50
CA THR A 76 14.21 3.36 8.81
C THR A 76 13.79 2.04 9.45
N GLY A 77 14.28 0.90 8.91
CA GLY A 77 14.02 -0.41 9.50
C GLY A 77 12.54 -0.69 9.69
N ARG A 78 12.16 -1.29 10.80
CA ARG A 78 10.76 -1.60 11.11
C ARG A 78 10.09 -0.46 11.87
N GLY A 79 8.86 -0.14 11.48
CA GLY A 79 8.07 0.86 12.18
C GLY A 79 6.60 0.82 11.84
N ASN A 80 5.80 1.33 12.78
CA ASN A 80 4.36 1.46 12.66
C ASN A 80 4.01 2.95 12.63
N CYS A 81 3.07 3.35 11.80
CA CYS A 81 2.52 4.69 11.89
C CYS A 81 1.00 4.72 11.83
N VAL A 82 0.44 5.74 12.46
CA VAL A 82 -0.96 6.12 12.36
C VAL A 82 -1.00 7.55 11.80
N ILE A 83 -1.77 7.77 10.75
CA ILE A 83 -1.91 9.05 10.06
C ILE A 83 -3.37 9.47 10.14
N ARG A 84 -3.63 10.69 10.64
CA ARG A 84 -4.97 11.26 10.80
C ARG A 84 -5.96 10.33 11.54
N GLY A 85 -5.44 9.49 12.44
CA GLY A 85 -6.20 8.56 13.26
C GLY A 85 -6.94 7.44 12.50
N ARG A 86 -6.70 7.30 11.20
CA ARG A 86 -7.43 6.33 10.35
C ARG A 86 -6.53 5.54 9.41
N GLU A 87 -5.53 6.17 8.84
CA GLU A 87 -4.58 5.54 7.95
C GLU A 87 -3.46 4.91 8.79
N THR A 88 -3.09 3.68 8.51
CA THR A 88 -2.04 2.98 9.24
C THR A 88 -1.06 2.31 8.30
N TYR A 89 0.20 2.29 8.71
CA TYR A 89 1.20 1.46 8.03
C TYR A 89 2.03 0.72 9.07
N SER A 90 2.26 -0.55 8.81
CA SER A 90 3.14 -1.43 9.59
C SER A 90 4.07 -2.16 8.63
N GLY A 91 5.36 -1.89 8.70
CA GLY A 91 6.31 -2.48 7.75
C GLY A 91 7.70 -1.89 7.81
N LEU A 92 8.42 -2.05 6.70
CA LEU A 92 9.77 -1.54 6.53
C LEU A 92 9.76 -0.08 6.04
N TRP A 93 10.74 0.66 6.50
CA TRP A 93 10.98 2.07 6.17
C TRP A 93 12.38 2.26 5.65
N LYS A 94 12.55 3.17 4.73
CA LYS A 94 13.85 3.62 4.24
C LYS A 94 13.79 5.10 3.94
N ASP A 95 14.74 5.87 4.51
CA ASP A 95 14.85 7.33 4.31
C ASP A 95 13.57 8.13 4.57
N GLY A 96 12.68 7.63 5.46
CA GLY A 96 11.42 8.28 5.83
C GLY A 96 10.22 7.85 5.00
N GLU A 97 10.37 6.91 4.05
CA GLU A 97 9.31 6.42 3.16
C GLU A 97 8.99 4.94 3.42
N PHE A 98 7.78 4.49 3.08
CA PHE A 98 7.43 3.07 3.06
C PHE A 98 8.33 2.35 2.07
N HIS A 99 8.91 1.24 2.49
CA HIS A 99 9.85 0.47 1.67
C HIS A 99 9.78 -1.01 2.02
N GLY A 100 10.14 -1.88 1.05
CA GLY A 100 10.09 -3.33 1.27
C GLY A 100 8.70 -3.78 1.69
N ARG A 101 8.61 -4.84 2.48
CA ARG A 101 7.31 -5.42 2.84
C ARG A 101 6.60 -4.64 3.94
N GLY A 102 5.28 -4.44 3.75
CA GLY A 102 4.44 -3.77 4.73
C GLY A 102 2.95 -3.95 4.48
N VAL A 103 2.16 -3.61 5.49
CA VAL A 103 0.70 -3.57 5.43
C VAL A 103 0.25 -2.12 5.61
N HIS A 104 -0.48 -1.61 4.65
CA HIS A 104 -1.04 -0.27 4.63
C HIS A 104 -2.57 -0.33 4.63
N CYS A 105 -3.19 0.31 5.60
CA CYS A 105 -4.63 0.55 5.60
C CYS A 105 -4.86 2.03 5.28
N ASP A 106 -5.53 2.34 4.19
CA ASP A 106 -5.80 3.71 3.78
C ASP A 106 -6.93 4.36 4.61
N ALA A 107 -7.13 5.67 4.46
CA ALA A 107 -8.16 6.41 5.19
C ALA A 107 -9.60 5.95 4.90
N ARG A 108 -9.81 5.21 3.82
CA ARG A 108 -11.10 4.59 3.46
C ARG A 108 -11.27 3.21 4.09
N GLY A 109 -10.18 2.63 4.63
CA GLY A 109 -10.13 1.32 5.25
C GLY A 109 -9.77 0.19 4.27
N ASN A 110 -9.34 0.50 3.05
CA ASN A 110 -8.79 -0.51 2.14
C ASN A 110 -7.40 -0.94 2.64
N VAL A 111 -7.09 -2.21 2.50
CA VAL A 111 -5.83 -2.78 2.97
C VAL A 111 -4.99 -3.25 1.80
N TYR A 112 -3.72 -2.86 1.80
CA TYR A 112 -2.69 -3.43 0.93
C TYR A 112 -1.65 -4.15 1.79
N ASP A 113 -1.38 -5.41 1.49
CA ASP A 113 -0.29 -6.23 2.05
C ASP A 113 0.64 -6.63 0.90
N GLY A 114 1.83 -6.08 0.88
CA GLY A 114 2.77 -6.29 -0.21
C GLY A 114 4.05 -5.49 -0.10
N GLU A 115 4.71 -5.31 -1.23
CA GLU A 115 5.97 -4.57 -1.31
C GLU A 115 5.76 -3.10 -1.62
N PHE A 116 6.69 -2.28 -1.13
CA PHE A 116 6.73 -0.84 -1.36
C PHE A 116 8.12 -0.40 -1.81
N VAL A 117 8.18 0.53 -2.74
CA VAL A 117 9.39 1.25 -3.14
C VAL A 117 9.04 2.73 -3.22
N HIS A 118 9.78 3.56 -2.46
CA HIS A 118 9.54 5.01 -2.37
C HIS A 118 8.08 5.37 -2.10
N GLY A 119 7.48 4.70 -1.11
CA GLY A 119 6.09 4.94 -0.71
C GLY A 119 5.02 4.40 -1.66
N GLN A 120 5.39 3.82 -2.79
CA GLN A 120 4.47 3.28 -3.79
C GLN A 120 4.41 1.75 -3.73
N ARG A 121 3.22 1.19 -3.98
CA ARG A 121 3.04 -0.28 -4.11
C ARG A 121 3.85 -0.78 -5.29
N GLU A 122 4.62 -1.84 -5.07
CA GLU A 122 5.54 -2.44 -6.05
C GLU A 122 5.58 -3.95 -5.85
N GLY A 123 6.09 -4.72 -6.85
CA GLY A 123 6.22 -6.17 -6.74
C GLY A 123 4.89 -6.88 -6.57
N VAL A 124 4.87 -7.97 -5.79
CA VAL A 124 3.65 -8.75 -5.56
C VAL A 124 2.95 -8.29 -4.29
N GLY A 125 1.63 -8.11 -4.38
CA GLY A 125 0.83 -7.69 -3.23
C GLY A 125 -0.65 -8.03 -3.35
N ARG A 126 -1.31 -8.06 -2.20
CA ARG A 126 -2.75 -8.24 -2.05
C ARG A 126 -3.38 -6.90 -1.65
N TRP A 127 -4.36 -6.48 -2.42
CA TRP A 127 -5.22 -5.35 -2.07
C TRP A 127 -6.64 -5.84 -1.80
N THR A 128 -7.25 -5.32 -0.74
CA THR A 128 -8.60 -5.69 -0.32
C THR A 128 -9.38 -4.42 -0.04
N ALA A 129 -10.56 -4.28 -0.64
CA ALA A 129 -11.48 -3.21 -0.29
C ALA A 129 -12.00 -3.41 1.15
N LYS A 130 -12.36 -2.30 1.80
CA LYS A 130 -13.00 -2.33 3.12
C LYS A 130 -14.28 -3.17 3.07
N GLU A 131 -14.53 -3.96 4.13
CA GLU A 131 -15.81 -4.63 4.34
C GLU A 131 -16.98 -3.64 4.27
N GLY A 132 -17.99 -3.94 3.44
CA GLY A 132 -19.15 -3.05 3.17
C GLY A 132 -19.07 -2.28 1.85
N MET A 133 -17.90 -2.24 1.17
CA MET A 133 -17.76 -2.03 -0.27
C MET A 133 -17.54 -3.38 -0.96
N GLU A 134 -18.23 -4.38 -0.44
CA GLU A 134 -18.31 -5.75 -0.91
C GLU A 134 -17.09 -6.26 -1.69
N GLY A 135 -16.16 -6.91 -0.96
CA GLY A 135 -15.42 -8.06 -1.45
C GLY A 135 -14.43 -7.88 -2.60
N THR A 136 -14.13 -6.67 -3.08
CA THR A 136 -13.13 -6.53 -4.13
C THR A 136 -11.73 -6.84 -3.58
N VAL A 137 -11.12 -7.87 -4.13
CA VAL A 137 -9.75 -8.29 -3.81
C VAL A 137 -8.94 -8.30 -5.11
N TYR A 138 -7.71 -7.86 -5.04
CA TYR A 138 -6.72 -8.08 -6.10
C TYR A 138 -5.47 -8.72 -5.49
N ILE A 139 -4.97 -9.76 -6.15
CA ILE A 139 -3.70 -10.41 -5.83
C ILE A 139 -2.90 -10.48 -7.11
N GLY A 140 -1.74 -9.88 -7.14
CA GLY A 140 -0.91 -9.85 -8.33
C GLY A 140 0.21 -8.84 -8.25
N GLU A 141 0.75 -8.50 -9.42
CA GLU A 141 1.88 -7.59 -9.56
C GLU A 141 1.45 -6.12 -9.56
N TRP A 142 2.33 -5.29 -9.01
CA TRP A 142 2.16 -3.85 -8.86
C TRP A 142 3.40 -3.12 -9.37
N LYS A 143 3.20 -2.02 -10.03
CA LYS A 143 4.26 -1.12 -10.47
C LYS A 143 3.82 0.33 -10.29
N ALA A 144 4.62 1.13 -9.59
CA ALA A 144 4.33 2.54 -9.32
C ALA A 144 2.88 2.77 -8.82
N GLY A 145 2.39 1.91 -7.91
CA GLY A 145 1.05 1.99 -7.32
C GLY A 145 -0.09 1.45 -8.18
N ARG A 146 0.17 0.95 -9.42
CA ARG A 146 -0.83 0.42 -10.35
C ARG A 146 -0.72 -1.10 -10.49
N ARG A 147 -1.85 -1.78 -10.72
CA ARG A 147 -1.88 -3.21 -11.07
C ARG A 147 -1.22 -3.39 -12.44
N CYS A 148 -0.32 -4.37 -12.55
CA CYS A 148 0.39 -4.70 -13.80
C CYS A 148 0.72 -6.19 -13.84
N GLY A 149 1.38 -6.66 -14.91
CA GLY A 149 1.82 -8.06 -15.03
C GLY A 149 0.68 -9.03 -14.85
N VAL A 150 0.90 -10.13 -14.15
CA VAL A 150 -0.10 -11.16 -13.92
C VAL A 150 -0.79 -10.97 -12.57
N GLY A 151 -2.12 -11.11 -12.55
CA GLY A 151 -2.89 -11.00 -11.32
C GLY A 151 -4.32 -11.49 -11.44
N GLN A 152 -4.95 -11.68 -10.27
CA GLN A 152 -6.35 -12.06 -10.15
C GLN A 152 -7.11 -11.00 -9.37
N SER A 153 -8.29 -10.64 -9.85
CA SER A 153 -9.25 -9.84 -9.10
C SER A 153 -10.56 -10.58 -8.90
N THR A 154 -11.15 -10.37 -7.73
CA THR A 154 -12.54 -10.75 -7.45
C THR A 154 -13.29 -9.46 -7.16
N ALA A 155 -14.34 -9.17 -7.92
CA ALA A 155 -15.20 -8.02 -7.68
C ALA A 155 -16.27 -8.32 -6.63
N ALA A 156 -16.94 -7.28 -6.17
CA ALA A 156 -18.00 -7.34 -5.19
C ALA A 156 -19.18 -8.26 -5.58
N ASP A 157 -19.53 -8.24 -6.85
CA ASP A 157 -20.60 -9.07 -7.41
C ASP A 157 -20.20 -10.54 -7.59
N GLY A 158 -18.96 -10.90 -7.28
CA GLY A 158 -18.38 -12.23 -7.49
C GLY A 158 -17.74 -12.43 -8.87
N THR A 159 -17.70 -11.41 -9.72
CA THR A 159 -16.93 -11.47 -10.97
C THR A 159 -15.44 -11.70 -10.69
N VAL A 160 -14.83 -12.68 -11.35
CA VAL A 160 -13.41 -13.01 -11.22
C VAL A 160 -12.71 -12.78 -12.55
N TYR A 161 -11.63 -12.01 -12.52
CA TYR A 161 -10.67 -11.93 -13.63
C TYR A 161 -9.33 -12.51 -13.20
N SER A 162 -8.73 -13.31 -14.05
CA SER A 162 -7.37 -13.85 -13.89
C SER A 162 -6.62 -13.73 -15.20
N GLY A 163 -5.55 -12.98 -15.23
CA GLY A 163 -4.81 -12.73 -16.46
C GLY A 163 -3.83 -11.57 -16.35
N GLU A 164 -3.50 -10.99 -17.48
CA GLU A 164 -2.57 -9.86 -17.57
C GLU A 164 -3.25 -8.52 -17.26
N TRP A 165 -2.45 -7.61 -16.71
CA TRP A 165 -2.86 -6.26 -16.31
C TRP A 165 -1.88 -5.23 -16.87
N HIS A 166 -2.41 -4.12 -17.35
CA HIS A 166 -1.63 -2.96 -17.72
C HIS A 166 -2.27 -1.69 -17.20
N ASP A 167 -1.51 -0.89 -16.44
CA ASP A 167 -1.97 0.38 -15.84
C ASP A 167 -3.32 0.29 -15.09
N GLY A 168 -3.57 -0.85 -14.42
CA GLY A 168 -4.78 -1.09 -13.63
C GLY A 168 -5.96 -1.65 -14.40
N LEU A 169 -5.83 -1.90 -15.71
CA LEU A 169 -6.85 -2.45 -16.61
C LEU A 169 -6.50 -3.89 -17.03
N PHE A 170 -7.52 -4.69 -17.40
CA PHE A 170 -7.32 -6.00 -18.01
C PHE A 170 -6.61 -5.82 -19.35
N ALA A 171 -5.62 -6.66 -19.63
CA ALA A 171 -4.80 -6.60 -20.84
C ALA A 171 -4.36 -8.02 -21.24
N GLY A 172 -3.80 -8.16 -22.45
CA GLY A 172 -3.22 -9.43 -22.91
C GLY A 172 -4.15 -10.62 -22.76
N GLU A 173 -3.62 -11.77 -22.42
CA GLU A 173 -4.40 -12.99 -22.20
C GLU A 173 -5.04 -13.00 -20.80
N GLY A 174 -6.29 -13.47 -20.75
CA GLY A 174 -7.00 -13.58 -19.47
C GLY A 174 -8.30 -14.36 -19.54
N THR A 175 -8.79 -14.67 -18.35
CA THR A 175 -10.08 -15.32 -18.13
C THR A 175 -10.96 -14.43 -17.28
N LEU A 176 -12.17 -14.16 -17.75
CA LEU A 176 -13.21 -13.45 -17.00
C LEU A 176 -14.37 -14.40 -16.74
N THR A 177 -14.69 -14.62 -15.47
CA THR A 177 -15.84 -15.43 -15.05
C THR A 177 -16.84 -14.54 -14.33
N LEU A 178 -18.09 -14.54 -14.81
CA LEU A 178 -19.19 -13.80 -14.23
C LEU A 178 -19.92 -14.65 -13.15
N PRO A 179 -20.65 -14.02 -12.22
CA PRO A 179 -21.48 -14.74 -11.23
C PRO A 179 -22.54 -15.63 -11.86
N SER A 180 -23.00 -15.32 -13.07
CA SER A 180 -23.92 -16.13 -13.87
C SER A 180 -23.34 -17.49 -14.27
N GLY A 181 -22.01 -17.67 -14.19
CA GLY A 181 -21.29 -18.83 -14.70
C GLY A 181 -20.75 -18.64 -16.12
N GLU A 182 -21.09 -17.54 -16.80
CA GLU A 182 -20.45 -17.21 -18.08
C GLU A 182 -18.96 -17.04 -17.90
N ARG A 183 -18.17 -17.60 -18.82
CA ARG A 183 -16.71 -17.57 -18.78
C ARG A 183 -16.15 -17.18 -20.14
N TYR A 184 -15.43 -16.06 -20.20
CA TYR A 184 -14.65 -15.66 -21.36
C TYR A 184 -13.17 -16.00 -21.12
N GLU A 185 -12.53 -16.56 -22.13
CA GLU A 185 -11.09 -16.81 -22.16
C GLU A 185 -10.54 -16.29 -23.49
N GLY A 186 -9.60 -15.36 -23.43
CA GLY A 186 -9.03 -14.74 -24.63
C GLY A 186 -8.33 -13.44 -24.34
N MET A 187 -8.18 -12.63 -25.39
CA MET A 187 -7.46 -11.37 -25.33
C MET A 187 -8.29 -10.24 -24.74
N PHE A 188 -7.60 -9.34 -24.04
CA PHE A 188 -8.14 -8.10 -23.47
C PHE A 188 -7.29 -6.90 -23.91
N ARG A 189 -7.93 -5.76 -24.08
CA ARG A 189 -7.30 -4.46 -24.31
C ARG A 189 -8.09 -3.38 -23.59
N ASP A 190 -7.39 -2.55 -22.80
CA ASP A 190 -7.98 -1.41 -22.08
C ASP A 190 -9.21 -1.80 -21.21
N GLY A 191 -9.18 -3.00 -20.61
CA GLY A 191 -10.23 -3.53 -19.77
C GLY A 191 -11.37 -4.25 -20.51
N GLU A 192 -11.36 -4.28 -21.85
CA GLU A 192 -12.42 -4.85 -22.69
C GLU A 192 -11.94 -6.12 -23.41
N LYS A 193 -12.87 -7.07 -23.65
CA LYS A 193 -12.61 -8.23 -24.53
C LYS A 193 -12.22 -7.73 -25.91
N HIS A 194 -11.11 -8.25 -26.45
CA HIS A 194 -10.56 -7.82 -27.74
C HIS A 194 -9.79 -8.96 -28.40
N GLY A 195 -9.68 -8.94 -29.75
CA GLY A 195 -8.99 -10.01 -30.48
C GLY A 195 -9.66 -11.38 -30.31
N SER A 196 -8.88 -12.42 -30.46
CA SER A 196 -9.39 -13.80 -30.39
C SER A 196 -9.81 -14.20 -28.99
N GLY A 197 -10.93 -14.93 -28.88
CA GLY A 197 -11.39 -15.44 -27.60
C GLY A 197 -12.60 -16.37 -27.73
N SER A 198 -12.87 -17.08 -26.64
CA SER A 198 -13.95 -18.02 -26.47
C SER A 198 -14.83 -17.62 -25.29
N LEU A 199 -16.12 -17.51 -25.51
CA LEU A 199 -17.13 -17.26 -24.48
C LEU A 199 -17.98 -18.51 -24.28
N GLN A 200 -17.94 -19.08 -23.11
CA GLN A 200 -18.89 -20.10 -22.65
C GLN A 200 -20.08 -19.41 -21.97
N THR A 201 -21.29 -19.66 -22.48
CA THR A 201 -22.52 -19.13 -21.91
C THR A 201 -22.96 -19.92 -20.68
N GLN A 202 -23.94 -19.40 -19.95
CA GLN A 202 -24.56 -20.08 -18.80
C GLN A 202 -25.20 -21.44 -19.18
N ASP A 203 -25.75 -21.53 -20.40
CA ASP A 203 -26.39 -22.75 -20.90
C ASP A 203 -25.38 -23.79 -21.41
N GLY A 204 -24.09 -23.44 -21.42
CA GLY A 204 -22.99 -24.29 -21.84
C GLY A 204 -22.63 -24.18 -23.31
N ASP A 205 -23.28 -23.31 -24.06
CA ASP A 205 -22.93 -23.02 -25.44
C ASP A 205 -21.61 -22.25 -25.49
N THR A 206 -20.83 -22.43 -26.55
CA THR A 206 -19.54 -21.76 -26.73
C THR A 206 -19.56 -20.92 -28.02
N LEU A 207 -19.10 -19.67 -27.87
CA LEU A 207 -18.88 -18.73 -28.97
C LEU A 207 -17.38 -18.50 -29.11
N GLU A 208 -16.79 -18.90 -30.23
CA GLU A 208 -15.38 -18.65 -30.55
C GLU A 208 -15.27 -17.67 -31.70
N GLY A 209 -14.41 -16.68 -31.60
CA GLY A 209 -14.21 -15.71 -32.66
C GLY A 209 -13.42 -14.48 -32.25
N GLU A 210 -13.51 -13.43 -33.08
CA GLU A 210 -12.89 -12.14 -32.85
C GLU A 210 -13.81 -11.20 -32.02
N TRP A 211 -13.22 -10.43 -31.15
CA TRP A 211 -13.91 -9.52 -30.24
C TRP A 211 -13.41 -8.09 -30.42
N THR A 212 -14.29 -7.13 -30.37
CA THR A 212 -13.96 -5.71 -30.36
C THR A 212 -14.87 -4.99 -29.35
N LYS A 213 -14.27 -4.28 -28.36
CA LYS A 213 -15.01 -3.57 -27.32
C LYS A 213 -16.07 -4.45 -26.66
N SER A 214 -15.65 -5.63 -26.23
CA SER A 214 -16.47 -6.63 -25.54
C SER A 214 -17.64 -7.18 -26.38
N LYS A 215 -17.67 -6.94 -27.68
CA LYS A 215 -18.68 -7.48 -28.62
C LYS A 215 -18.03 -8.46 -29.60
N PRO A 216 -18.69 -9.60 -29.88
CA PRO A 216 -18.24 -10.47 -30.94
C PRO A 216 -18.41 -9.76 -32.29
N GLN A 217 -17.49 -10.00 -33.25
CA GLN A 217 -17.59 -9.44 -34.60
C GLN A 217 -18.51 -10.31 -35.47
N ASP A 218 -19.46 -9.66 -36.15
CA ASP A 218 -20.37 -10.36 -37.09
C ASP A 218 -19.56 -11.04 -38.21
N GLY A 219 -19.81 -12.34 -38.41
CA GLY A 219 -19.21 -13.15 -39.45
C GLY A 219 -18.02 -14.04 -39.04
N ASP A 220 -17.41 -13.79 -37.87
CA ASP A 220 -16.25 -14.56 -37.41
C ASP A 220 -16.54 -15.42 -36.15
N VAL A 221 -17.83 -15.52 -35.74
CA VAL A 221 -18.21 -16.27 -34.57
C VAL A 221 -18.70 -17.66 -34.91
N ARG A 222 -18.06 -18.69 -34.37
CA ARG A 222 -18.51 -20.07 -34.43
C ARG A 222 -19.31 -20.40 -33.17
N HIS A 223 -20.54 -20.93 -33.39
CA HIS A 223 -21.40 -21.40 -32.31
C HIS A 223 -21.27 -22.92 -32.17
N TYR A 224 -21.00 -23.37 -30.95
CA TYR A 224 -21.03 -24.78 -30.60
C TYR A 224 -22.10 -24.97 -29.52
N THR A 225 -23.15 -25.70 -29.86
CA THR A 225 -24.23 -26.04 -28.91
C THR A 225 -23.89 -27.38 -28.25
N ARG A 226 -24.01 -27.45 -26.95
CA ARG A 226 -23.87 -28.71 -26.21
C ARG A 226 -25.17 -29.48 -26.32
N TYR A 227 -25.10 -30.66 -26.97
CA TYR A 227 -26.22 -31.63 -27.03
C TYR A 227 -26.32 -32.44 -25.75
#